data_8dda325995752ec2c7ae117dc2d4d4fd
#
_entry.id   8dda325995752ec2c7ae117dc2d4d4fd
#
_cell.length_a   1.000
_cell.length_b   1.000
_cell.length_c   1.000
_cell.angle_alpha   90.00
_cell.angle_beta   90.00
_cell.angle_gamma   90.00
#
_symmetry.space_group_name_H-M   'P 1'
#
loop_
_entity.id
_entity.type
_entity.pdbx_description
1 polymer ?
#
loop_
_entity_poly.entity_id
_entity_poly.type
_entity_poly.pdbx_seq_one_letter_code
_entity_poly.pdbx_strand_id
1 'polypeptide(L)'
;MSKIKSAFENGKAFIAFVTCGDPDLETTAAAVRAAVVNGADLIELGIPFSDPTAEGPVIQGANIRALNGGVTTDKIFAFVKELRQDVKVPMVFMTYANVIFSYGTERFISTCHDAEIDGLILPDLPFEEKEEFLPVCRKYGVDLISLIAPTSENRIAMIAKEADGSLYIVSSLGVTGTRSEIKTDLKSIVEVARQNTDIPCAIGFGISTPEQAKKMADISDGAIVGSAIIKLLEKYGKEASKYIGEYVKSMKDAL
;
A
#
# COMPACT_ATOMS: atom_id res chain seq x y z
N MET A 1 15.03 -13.20 -3.68
CA MET A 1 14.61 -12.71 -2.34
C MET A 1 13.74 -11.49 -2.58
N SER A 2 12.57 -11.40 -1.95
CA SER A 2 11.64 -10.27 -2.15
C SER A 2 12.30 -8.95 -1.73
N LYS A 3 12.23 -7.92 -2.57
CA LYS A 3 12.73 -6.57 -2.24
C LYS A 3 11.88 -5.90 -1.16
N ILE A 4 10.59 -6.29 -1.04
CA ILE A 4 9.67 -5.74 -0.03
C ILE A 4 10.20 -5.96 1.39
N LYS A 5 10.84 -7.10 1.67
CA LYS A 5 11.42 -7.39 3.00
C LYS A 5 12.47 -6.37 3.43
N SER A 6 13.20 -5.75 2.48
CA SER A 6 14.21 -4.75 2.82
C SER A 6 13.64 -3.50 3.50
N ALA A 7 12.36 -3.18 3.30
CA ALA A 7 11.67 -2.09 3.99
C ALA A 7 11.59 -2.28 5.52
N PHE A 8 11.75 -3.52 6.00
CA PHE A 8 11.61 -3.89 7.42
C PHE A 8 12.94 -4.20 8.11
N GLU A 9 14.07 -4.12 7.39
CA GLU A 9 15.39 -4.51 7.91
C GLU A 9 16.00 -3.47 8.87
N ASN A 10 15.63 -2.18 8.70
CA ASN A 10 16.21 -1.08 9.48
C ASN A 10 15.32 -0.60 10.64
N GLY A 11 14.44 -1.44 11.13
CA GLY A 11 13.50 -1.12 12.20
C GLY A 11 12.05 -1.21 11.75
N LYS A 12 11.17 -0.44 12.41
CA LYS A 12 9.76 -0.43 12.05
C LYS A 12 9.53 0.34 10.75
N ALA A 13 8.84 -0.29 9.79
CA ALA A 13 8.58 0.31 8.48
C ALA A 13 7.48 1.38 8.55
N PHE A 14 7.72 2.53 7.92
CA PHE A 14 6.66 3.47 7.57
C PHE A 14 6.31 3.30 6.10
N ILE A 15 5.07 2.94 5.83
CA ILE A 15 4.55 2.66 4.49
C ILE A 15 3.59 3.78 4.10
N ALA A 16 3.91 4.50 3.02
CA ALA A 16 3.12 5.63 2.55
C ALA A 16 2.31 5.26 1.31
N PHE A 17 0.99 5.41 1.38
CA PHE A 17 0.09 5.25 0.25
C PHE A 17 -0.18 6.59 -0.43
N VAL A 18 -0.14 6.62 -1.76
CA VAL A 18 -0.56 7.74 -2.60
C VAL A 18 -1.36 7.25 -3.81
N THR A 19 -2.39 8.01 -4.22
CA THR A 19 -3.12 7.74 -5.47
C THR A 19 -2.39 8.34 -6.66
N CYS A 20 -2.05 7.52 -7.65
CA CYS A 20 -1.36 7.98 -8.86
C CYS A 20 -2.22 8.95 -9.66
N GLY A 21 -1.68 10.14 -9.93
CA GLY A 21 -2.37 11.18 -10.70
C GLY A 21 -3.30 12.08 -9.88
N ASP A 22 -3.22 12.04 -8.55
CA ASP A 22 -3.98 12.93 -7.68
C ASP A 22 -3.12 14.13 -7.20
N PRO A 23 -3.37 15.35 -7.64
CA PRO A 23 -4.26 15.77 -8.75
C PRO A 23 -3.65 15.54 -10.15
N ASP A 24 -2.34 15.28 -10.23
CA ASP A 24 -1.59 14.94 -11.44
C ASP A 24 -0.35 14.09 -11.11
N LEU A 25 0.29 13.48 -12.14
CA LEU A 25 1.45 12.60 -11.95
C LEU A 25 2.71 13.35 -11.47
N GLU A 26 2.88 14.62 -11.84
CA GLU A 26 4.00 15.45 -11.38
C GLU A 26 3.91 15.69 -9.87
N THR A 27 2.72 16.04 -9.39
CA THR A 27 2.43 16.21 -7.95
C THR A 27 2.59 14.88 -7.20
N THR A 28 2.15 13.77 -7.79
CA THR A 28 2.37 12.42 -7.23
C THR A 28 3.87 12.13 -7.08
N ALA A 29 4.68 12.43 -8.11
CA ALA A 29 6.14 12.24 -8.05
C ALA A 29 6.78 13.06 -6.92
N ALA A 30 6.40 14.33 -6.81
CA ALA A 30 6.89 15.22 -5.75
C ALA A 30 6.51 14.70 -4.35
N ALA A 31 5.28 14.20 -4.18
CA ALA A 31 4.81 13.61 -2.93
C ALA A 31 5.59 12.34 -2.55
N VAL A 32 5.81 11.42 -3.51
CA VAL A 32 6.58 10.18 -3.28
C VAL A 32 8.01 10.50 -2.90
N ARG A 33 8.69 11.38 -3.65
CA ARG A 33 10.06 11.79 -3.33
C ARG A 33 10.17 12.42 -1.95
N ALA A 34 9.24 13.30 -1.61
CA ALA A 34 9.20 13.91 -0.28
C ALA A 34 8.97 12.87 0.83
N ALA A 35 8.09 11.90 0.63
CA ALA A 35 7.87 10.81 1.58
C ALA A 35 9.13 9.98 1.78
N VAL A 36 9.81 9.57 0.71
CA VAL A 36 11.03 8.74 0.76
C VAL A 36 12.18 9.47 1.44
N VAL A 37 12.44 10.72 1.08
CA VAL A 37 13.51 11.55 1.71
C VAL A 37 13.27 11.75 3.21
N ASN A 38 12.01 11.72 3.64
CA ASN A 38 11.61 11.88 5.04
C ASN A 38 11.34 10.57 5.79
N GLY A 39 11.72 9.42 5.22
CA GLY A 39 11.77 8.16 5.94
C GLY A 39 10.66 7.15 5.62
N ALA A 40 9.93 7.30 4.50
CA ALA A 40 9.09 6.22 4.03
C ALA A 40 9.97 5.06 3.51
N ASP A 41 9.76 3.87 4.03
CA ASP A 41 10.54 2.66 3.72
C ASP A 41 9.94 1.86 2.55
N LEU A 42 8.65 2.05 2.28
CA LEU A 42 7.92 1.46 1.16
C LEU A 42 6.82 2.41 0.69
N ILE A 43 6.58 2.44 -0.60
CA ILE A 43 5.52 3.24 -1.21
C ILE A 43 4.45 2.33 -1.79
N GLU A 44 3.20 2.56 -1.40
CA GLU A 44 2.02 1.99 -2.05
C GLU A 44 1.45 2.99 -3.05
N LEU A 45 1.44 2.61 -4.31
CA LEU A 45 0.91 3.40 -5.42
C LEU A 45 -0.48 2.90 -5.80
N GLY A 46 -1.52 3.67 -5.44
CA GLY A 46 -2.89 3.36 -5.83
C GLY A 46 -3.12 3.65 -7.31
N ILE A 47 -3.53 2.64 -8.07
CA ILE A 47 -4.03 2.85 -9.44
C ILE A 47 -5.49 3.25 -9.36
N PRO A 48 -5.88 4.45 -9.82
CA PRO A 48 -7.25 4.93 -9.71
C PRO A 48 -8.25 4.00 -10.41
N PHE A 49 -9.38 3.77 -9.75
CA PHE A 49 -10.47 2.95 -10.26
C PHE A 49 -11.81 3.64 -10.01
N SER A 50 -12.74 3.53 -10.96
CA SER A 50 -14.06 4.19 -10.89
C SER A 50 -15.01 3.57 -9.88
N ASP A 51 -14.84 2.27 -9.59
CA ASP A 51 -15.80 1.48 -8.82
C ASP A 51 -15.13 0.74 -7.63
N PRO A 52 -14.38 1.45 -6.75
CA PRO A 52 -13.64 0.83 -5.66
C PRO A 52 -14.59 0.29 -4.57
N THR A 53 -14.34 -0.96 -4.13
CA THR A 53 -15.16 -1.62 -3.11
C THR A 53 -14.57 -1.55 -1.70
N ALA A 54 -13.27 -1.28 -1.57
CA ALA A 54 -12.55 -1.29 -0.29
C ALA A 54 -12.11 0.10 0.19
N GLU A 55 -12.45 1.16 -0.54
CA GLU A 55 -11.97 2.52 -0.30
C GLU A 55 -13.05 3.42 0.29
N GLY A 56 -12.65 4.26 1.25
CA GLY A 56 -13.50 5.29 1.82
C GLY A 56 -13.48 6.61 1.01
N PRO A 57 -14.30 7.58 1.39
CA PRO A 57 -14.58 8.79 0.60
C PRO A 57 -13.33 9.61 0.28
N VAL A 58 -12.30 9.59 1.13
CA VAL A 58 -11.06 10.35 0.91
C VAL A 58 -10.30 9.79 -0.30
N ILE A 59 -10.10 8.47 -0.35
CA ILE A 59 -9.39 7.83 -1.47
C ILE A 59 -10.26 7.78 -2.72
N GLN A 60 -11.58 7.58 -2.59
CA GLN A 60 -12.52 7.71 -3.71
C GLN A 60 -12.44 9.11 -4.35
N GLY A 61 -12.37 10.17 -3.53
CA GLY A 61 -12.18 11.54 -4.03
C GLY A 61 -10.86 11.71 -4.80
N ALA A 62 -9.78 11.10 -4.33
CA ALA A 62 -8.50 11.09 -5.04
C ALA A 62 -8.58 10.35 -6.39
N ASN A 63 -9.23 9.19 -6.43
CA ASN A 63 -9.47 8.44 -7.67
C ASN A 63 -10.25 9.28 -8.69
N ILE A 64 -11.31 9.96 -8.25
CA ILE A 64 -12.11 10.84 -9.12
C ILE A 64 -11.25 11.99 -9.68
N ARG A 65 -10.43 12.66 -8.85
CA ARG A 65 -9.55 13.74 -9.33
C ARG A 65 -8.53 13.22 -10.35
N ALA A 66 -7.90 12.08 -10.07
CA ALA A 66 -6.93 11.46 -10.97
C ALA A 66 -7.56 11.03 -12.30
N LEU A 67 -8.70 10.35 -12.27
CA LEU A 67 -9.41 9.92 -13.49
C LEU A 67 -9.89 11.12 -14.32
N ASN A 68 -10.42 12.16 -13.68
CA ASN A 68 -10.80 13.40 -14.37
C ASN A 68 -9.58 14.12 -14.98
N GLY A 69 -8.39 13.98 -14.39
CA GLY A 69 -7.12 14.44 -14.94
C GLY A 69 -6.63 13.62 -16.14
N GLY A 70 -7.35 12.55 -16.50
CA GLY A 70 -7.05 11.71 -17.67
C GLY A 70 -5.86 10.78 -17.46
N VAL A 71 -5.62 10.36 -16.20
CA VAL A 71 -4.64 9.32 -15.90
C VAL A 71 -5.11 7.97 -16.45
N THR A 72 -4.18 7.18 -16.95
CA THR A 72 -4.41 5.81 -17.45
C THR A 72 -3.34 4.87 -16.91
N THR A 73 -3.60 3.58 -16.93
CA THR A 73 -2.64 2.55 -16.48
C THR A 73 -1.31 2.65 -17.26
N ASP A 74 -1.34 2.89 -18.58
CA ASP A 74 -0.12 3.07 -19.36
C ASP A 74 0.68 4.32 -18.92
N LYS A 75 0.00 5.43 -18.62
CA LYS A 75 0.66 6.64 -18.09
C LYS A 75 1.28 6.38 -16.71
N ILE A 76 0.61 5.58 -15.87
CA ILE A 76 1.14 5.20 -14.55
C ILE A 76 2.39 4.33 -14.70
N PHE A 77 2.42 3.37 -15.60
CA PHE A 77 3.62 2.58 -15.87
C PHE A 77 4.79 3.44 -16.37
N ALA A 78 4.53 4.37 -17.29
CA ALA A 78 5.56 5.30 -17.76
C ALA A 78 6.09 6.18 -16.61
N PHE A 79 5.20 6.71 -15.81
CA PHE A 79 5.49 7.49 -14.61
C PHE A 79 6.36 6.72 -13.60
N VAL A 80 6.03 5.45 -13.31
CA VAL A 80 6.80 4.63 -12.38
C VAL A 80 8.21 4.36 -12.90
N LYS A 81 8.39 4.10 -14.20
CA LYS A 81 9.72 3.93 -14.81
C LYS A 81 10.59 5.17 -14.67
N GLU A 82 10.01 6.35 -14.76
CA GLU A 82 10.70 7.61 -14.51
C GLU A 82 11.03 7.78 -13.02
N LEU A 83 10.06 7.52 -12.15
CA LEU A 83 10.21 7.63 -10.70
C LEU A 83 11.31 6.70 -10.15
N ARG A 84 11.47 5.50 -10.74
CA ARG A 84 12.51 4.53 -10.38
C ARG A 84 13.94 5.01 -10.63
N GLN A 85 14.15 6.07 -11.40
CA GLN A 85 15.49 6.61 -11.61
C GLN A 85 16.12 7.10 -10.31
N ASP A 86 15.31 7.64 -9.40
CA ASP A 86 15.75 8.21 -8.12
C ASP A 86 15.11 7.59 -6.87
N VAL A 87 13.93 6.99 -6.95
CA VAL A 87 13.28 6.29 -5.84
C VAL A 87 13.71 4.82 -5.79
N LYS A 88 14.44 4.43 -4.73
CA LYS A 88 15.04 3.09 -4.60
C LYS A 88 14.35 2.19 -3.56
N VAL A 89 13.51 2.75 -2.69
CA VAL A 89 12.69 1.94 -1.77
C VAL A 89 11.73 1.04 -2.54
N PRO A 90 11.27 -0.08 -1.95
CA PRO A 90 10.26 -0.92 -2.59
C PRO A 90 9.00 -0.12 -2.94
N MET A 91 8.43 -0.40 -4.11
CA MET A 91 7.16 0.16 -4.54
C MET A 91 6.19 -0.96 -4.91
N VAL A 92 4.97 -0.86 -4.43
CA VAL A 92 3.91 -1.82 -4.73
C VAL A 92 2.70 -1.10 -5.32
N PHE A 93 1.98 -1.76 -6.22
CA PHE A 93 0.69 -1.27 -6.67
C PHE A 93 -0.44 -1.77 -5.77
N MET A 94 -1.38 -0.88 -5.45
CA MET A 94 -2.69 -1.23 -4.93
C MET A 94 -3.74 -0.94 -6.00
N THR A 95 -4.49 -1.95 -6.40
CA THR A 95 -5.53 -1.85 -7.43
C THR A 95 -6.56 -2.96 -7.29
N TYR A 96 -7.48 -3.06 -8.22
CA TYR A 96 -8.56 -4.05 -8.24
C TYR A 96 -8.34 -5.10 -9.32
N ALA A 97 -8.80 -6.33 -9.08
CA ALA A 97 -8.66 -7.44 -10.02
C ALA A 97 -9.19 -7.10 -11.42
N ASN A 98 -10.31 -6.37 -11.50
CA ASN A 98 -10.91 -5.94 -12.75
C ASN A 98 -9.99 -5.02 -13.59
N VAL A 99 -9.19 -4.16 -12.96
CA VAL A 99 -8.21 -3.32 -13.66
C VAL A 99 -7.16 -4.17 -14.35
N ILE A 100 -6.66 -5.19 -13.64
CA ILE A 100 -5.65 -6.12 -14.16
C ILE A 100 -6.24 -6.99 -15.28
N PHE A 101 -7.43 -7.55 -15.10
CA PHE A 101 -8.10 -8.35 -16.13
C PHE A 101 -8.36 -7.53 -17.41
N SER A 102 -8.83 -6.29 -17.26
CA SER A 102 -9.09 -5.40 -18.40
C SER A 102 -7.82 -5.02 -19.16
N TYR A 103 -6.68 -4.92 -18.48
CA TYR A 103 -5.38 -4.65 -19.10
C TYR A 103 -4.78 -5.92 -19.74
N GLY A 104 -5.18 -7.09 -19.26
CA GLY A 104 -4.62 -8.40 -19.55
C GLY A 104 -3.61 -8.81 -18.47
N THR A 105 -3.93 -9.87 -17.69
CA THR A 105 -3.18 -10.28 -16.49
C THR A 105 -1.68 -10.46 -16.76
N GLU A 106 -1.33 -11.23 -17.78
CA GLU A 106 0.06 -11.47 -18.16
C GLU A 106 0.79 -10.17 -18.54
N ARG A 107 0.13 -9.32 -19.37
CA ARG A 107 0.67 -8.04 -19.80
C ARG A 107 0.87 -7.08 -18.62
N PHE A 108 -0.11 -6.98 -17.72
CA PHE A 108 -0.02 -6.10 -16.56
C PHE A 108 1.15 -6.49 -15.66
N ILE A 109 1.25 -7.77 -15.28
CA ILE A 109 2.26 -8.26 -14.33
C ILE A 109 3.67 -8.24 -14.95
N SER A 110 3.82 -8.57 -16.25
CA SER A 110 5.11 -8.41 -16.93
C SER A 110 5.53 -6.94 -17.01
N THR A 111 4.59 -6.01 -17.21
CA THR A 111 4.88 -4.57 -17.21
C THR A 111 5.23 -4.07 -15.80
N CYS A 112 4.65 -4.65 -14.73
CA CYS A 112 5.07 -4.40 -13.34
C CYS A 112 6.56 -4.75 -13.15
N HIS A 113 6.96 -5.94 -13.59
CA HIS A 113 8.37 -6.36 -13.56
C HIS A 113 9.28 -5.37 -14.30
N ASP A 114 8.93 -5.00 -15.55
CA ASP A 114 9.70 -4.08 -16.38
C ASP A 114 9.78 -2.64 -15.80
N ALA A 115 8.80 -2.26 -14.99
CA ALA A 115 8.75 -1.00 -14.26
C ALA A 115 9.33 -1.08 -12.84
N GLU A 116 9.89 -2.24 -12.47
CA GLU A 116 10.43 -2.53 -11.14
C GLU A 116 9.40 -2.29 -10.00
N ILE A 117 8.14 -2.65 -10.23
CA ILE A 117 7.13 -2.78 -9.18
C ILE A 117 7.37 -4.10 -8.48
N ASP A 118 7.51 -4.05 -7.16
CA ASP A 118 7.95 -5.17 -6.33
C ASP A 118 6.79 -6.05 -5.86
N GLY A 119 5.55 -5.54 -5.88
CA GLY A 119 4.38 -6.31 -5.46
C GLY A 119 3.04 -5.70 -5.87
N LEU A 120 1.99 -6.50 -5.66
CA LEU A 120 0.59 -6.14 -5.92
C LEU A 120 -0.25 -6.37 -4.66
N ILE A 121 -1.14 -5.43 -4.36
CA ILE A 121 -2.18 -5.53 -3.35
C ILE A 121 -3.52 -5.45 -4.06
N LEU A 122 -4.35 -6.49 -3.94
CA LEU A 122 -5.67 -6.60 -4.56
C LEU A 122 -6.73 -6.75 -3.46
N PRO A 123 -7.36 -5.65 -2.99
CA PRO A 123 -8.29 -5.70 -1.86
C PRO A 123 -9.57 -6.50 -2.11
N ASP A 124 -9.94 -6.67 -3.37
CA ASP A 124 -11.11 -7.43 -3.83
C ASP A 124 -10.81 -8.90 -4.17
N LEU A 125 -9.54 -9.34 -4.04
CA LEU A 125 -9.15 -10.72 -4.32
C LEU A 125 -9.24 -11.58 -3.04
N PRO A 126 -10.21 -12.51 -2.95
CA PRO A 126 -10.24 -13.45 -1.85
C PRO A 126 -9.07 -14.45 -1.92
N PHE A 127 -8.65 -14.93 -0.77
CA PHE A 127 -7.53 -15.89 -0.70
C PHE A 127 -7.74 -17.13 -1.58
N GLU A 128 -8.96 -17.60 -1.70
CA GLU A 128 -9.36 -18.77 -2.48
C GLU A 128 -9.22 -18.57 -4.01
N GLU A 129 -9.19 -17.31 -4.45
CA GLU A 129 -9.09 -16.95 -5.88
C GLU A 129 -7.69 -16.45 -6.27
N LYS A 130 -6.74 -16.46 -5.35
CA LYS A 130 -5.36 -15.97 -5.61
C LYS A 130 -4.66 -16.69 -6.77
N GLU A 131 -5.03 -17.95 -7.06
CA GLU A 131 -4.45 -18.73 -8.16
C GLU A 131 -4.70 -18.10 -9.55
N GLU A 132 -5.64 -17.18 -9.67
CA GLU A 132 -5.85 -16.38 -10.90
C GLU A 132 -4.67 -15.44 -11.20
N PHE A 133 -3.92 -15.04 -10.18
CA PHE A 133 -2.81 -14.07 -10.31
C PHE A 133 -1.46 -14.65 -9.86
N LEU A 134 -1.43 -15.46 -8.82
CA LEU A 134 -0.22 -15.91 -8.14
C LEU A 134 0.79 -16.59 -9.07
N PRO A 135 0.41 -17.51 -9.99
CA PRO A 135 1.38 -18.14 -10.89
C PRO A 135 2.07 -17.13 -11.80
N VAL A 136 1.34 -16.12 -12.29
CA VAL A 136 1.89 -15.08 -13.15
C VAL A 136 2.78 -14.12 -12.32
N CYS A 137 2.35 -13.75 -11.12
CA CYS A 137 3.16 -12.94 -10.19
C CYS A 137 4.50 -13.62 -9.90
N ARG A 138 4.50 -14.90 -9.56
CA ARG A 138 5.72 -15.69 -9.31
C ARG A 138 6.61 -15.81 -10.53
N LYS A 139 6.03 -15.98 -11.72
CA LYS A 139 6.77 -16.03 -12.99
C LYS A 139 7.60 -14.77 -13.23
N TYR A 140 7.06 -13.61 -12.88
CA TYR A 140 7.71 -12.31 -13.08
C TYR A 140 8.40 -11.75 -11.83
N GLY A 141 8.36 -12.46 -10.70
CA GLY A 141 9.00 -12.03 -9.46
C GLY A 141 8.35 -10.80 -8.82
N VAL A 142 7.04 -10.66 -9.00
CA VAL A 142 6.20 -9.64 -8.36
C VAL A 142 5.45 -10.31 -7.20
N ASP A 143 5.61 -9.83 -5.97
CA ASP A 143 4.94 -10.43 -4.82
C ASP A 143 3.43 -10.13 -4.83
N LEU A 144 2.59 -11.13 -4.59
CA LEU A 144 1.16 -10.93 -4.34
C LEU A 144 0.91 -10.82 -2.84
N ILE A 145 0.77 -9.58 -2.36
CA ILE A 145 0.67 -9.24 -0.94
C ILE A 145 -0.73 -9.62 -0.43
N SER A 146 -0.75 -10.48 0.59
CA SER A 146 -2.00 -10.94 1.19
C SER A 146 -2.52 -9.96 2.25
N LEU A 147 -3.85 -9.73 2.24
CA LEU A 147 -4.53 -8.95 3.26
C LEU A 147 -5.14 -9.88 4.32
N ILE A 148 -4.97 -9.51 5.58
CA ILE A 148 -5.62 -10.15 6.73
C ILE A 148 -6.57 -9.14 7.38
N ALA A 149 -7.86 -9.40 7.26
CA ALA A 149 -8.90 -8.69 8.00
C ALA A 149 -9.18 -9.40 9.33
N PRO A 150 -9.79 -8.73 10.32
CA PRO A 150 -10.27 -9.36 11.54
C PRO A 150 -11.22 -10.54 11.23
N THR A 151 -10.77 -11.77 11.49
CA THR A 151 -11.47 -13.01 11.13
C THR A 151 -11.03 -14.15 12.07
N SER A 152 -11.39 -15.40 11.77
CA SER A 152 -11.00 -16.56 12.58
C SER A 152 -9.48 -16.82 12.54
N GLU A 153 -8.94 -17.36 13.62
CA GLU A 153 -7.52 -17.74 13.73
C GLU A 153 -7.09 -18.72 12.63
N ASN A 154 -7.94 -19.69 12.31
CA ASN A 154 -7.66 -20.66 11.25
C ASN A 154 -7.49 -19.99 9.89
N ARG A 155 -8.31 -18.95 9.59
CA ARG A 155 -8.18 -18.21 8.33
C ARG A 155 -6.93 -17.35 8.30
N ILE A 156 -6.60 -16.70 9.41
CA ILE A 156 -5.36 -15.93 9.56
C ILE A 156 -4.15 -16.84 9.33
N ALA A 157 -4.10 -18.00 10.00
CA ALA A 157 -3.02 -18.97 9.87
C ALA A 157 -2.88 -19.50 8.42
N MET A 158 -4.00 -19.78 7.75
CA MET A 158 -4.01 -20.25 6.36
C MET A 158 -3.41 -19.20 5.41
N ILE A 159 -3.83 -17.93 5.53
CA ILE A 159 -3.33 -16.83 4.71
C ILE A 159 -1.84 -16.59 4.98
N ALA A 160 -1.44 -16.56 6.26
CA ALA A 160 -0.08 -16.28 6.67
C ALA A 160 0.94 -17.32 6.15
N LYS A 161 0.58 -18.61 6.13
CA LYS A 161 1.46 -19.71 5.63
C LYS A 161 1.84 -19.58 4.16
N GLU A 162 0.99 -18.96 3.38
CA GLU A 162 1.17 -18.88 1.93
C GLU A 162 1.43 -17.45 1.43
N ALA A 163 1.74 -16.53 2.36
CA ALA A 163 2.00 -15.14 2.04
C ALA A 163 3.36 -14.95 1.35
N ASP A 164 3.42 -13.98 0.44
CA ASP A 164 4.64 -13.51 -0.23
C ASP A 164 4.92 -12.04 0.17
N GLY A 165 6.18 -11.63 0.17
CA GLY A 165 6.62 -10.25 0.42
C GLY A 165 6.39 -9.75 1.85
N SER A 166 5.19 -9.28 2.14
CA SER A 166 4.72 -8.84 3.45
C SER A 166 3.25 -9.18 3.65
N LEU A 167 2.78 -9.10 4.91
CA LEU A 167 1.36 -9.21 5.25
C LEU A 167 0.77 -7.82 5.52
N TYR A 168 -0.35 -7.51 4.90
CA TYR A 168 -1.13 -6.31 5.16
C TYR A 168 -2.25 -6.63 6.16
N ILE A 169 -2.14 -6.15 7.40
CA ILE A 169 -3.16 -6.35 8.42
C ILE A 169 -4.10 -5.15 8.43
N VAL A 170 -5.37 -5.40 8.13
CA VAL A 170 -6.42 -4.39 8.13
C VAL A 170 -6.95 -4.20 9.56
N SER A 171 -6.87 -2.98 10.08
CA SER A 171 -7.21 -2.68 11.49
C SER A 171 -8.71 -2.78 11.81
N SER A 172 -9.57 -2.86 10.81
CA SER A 172 -11.02 -2.96 11.02
C SER A 172 -11.73 -3.52 9.79
N LEU A 173 -12.89 -4.12 9.98
CA LEU A 173 -13.82 -4.40 8.89
C LEU A 173 -14.44 -3.10 8.39
N GLY A 174 -14.46 -2.89 7.07
CA GLY A 174 -15.01 -1.71 6.42
C GLY A 174 -14.05 -1.05 5.45
N VAL A 175 -14.30 0.23 5.12
CA VAL A 175 -13.53 0.99 4.14
C VAL A 175 -12.43 1.85 4.79
N THR A 176 -11.47 2.33 3.99
CA THR A 176 -10.37 3.21 4.41
C THR A 176 -10.90 4.55 4.96
N GLY A 177 -10.11 5.19 5.83
CA GLY A 177 -10.43 6.49 6.42
C GLY A 177 -9.61 6.74 7.67
N THR A 178 -9.58 7.99 8.16
CA THR A 178 -8.95 8.34 9.44
C THR A 178 -9.92 8.01 10.60
N ARG A 179 -9.41 7.41 11.67
CA ARG A 179 -10.22 7.02 12.84
C ARG A 179 -9.62 7.59 14.13
N SER A 180 -10.49 7.96 15.06
CA SER A 180 -10.06 8.41 16.40
C SER A 180 -9.67 7.25 17.31
N GLU A 181 -10.27 6.06 17.13
CA GLU A 181 -10.02 4.87 17.95
C GLU A 181 -10.09 3.60 17.10
N ILE A 182 -9.15 2.68 17.33
CA ILE A 182 -9.11 1.33 16.74
C ILE A 182 -9.44 0.35 17.86
N LYS A 183 -10.62 -0.30 17.77
CA LYS A 183 -11.17 -1.20 18.81
C LYS A 183 -10.84 -2.68 18.58
N THR A 184 -10.29 -3.04 17.42
CA THR A 184 -9.97 -4.43 17.08
C THR A 184 -8.79 -4.92 17.89
N ASP A 185 -8.81 -6.16 18.35
CA ASP A 185 -7.64 -6.82 18.94
C ASP A 185 -6.64 -7.23 17.87
N LEU A 186 -5.88 -6.25 17.42
CA LEU A 186 -4.87 -6.43 16.38
C LEU A 186 -3.66 -7.22 16.87
N LYS A 187 -3.38 -7.18 18.18
CA LYS A 187 -2.26 -7.92 18.76
C LYS A 187 -2.45 -9.43 18.60
N SER A 188 -3.63 -9.94 18.90
CA SER A 188 -3.96 -11.35 18.69
C SER A 188 -3.83 -11.76 17.21
N ILE A 189 -4.29 -10.93 16.28
CA ILE A 189 -4.16 -11.19 14.83
C ILE A 189 -2.69 -11.30 14.42
N VAL A 190 -1.85 -10.37 14.86
CA VAL A 190 -0.40 -10.37 14.58
C VAL A 190 0.27 -11.60 15.20
N GLU A 191 -0.07 -11.97 16.43
CA GLU A 191 0.47 -13.15 17.12
C GLU A 191 0.15 -14.44 16.36
N VAL A 192 -1.08 -14.61 15.91
CA VAL A 192 -1.47 -15.77 15.08
C VAL A 192 -0.72 -15.77 13.75
N ALA A 193 -0.59 -14.63 13.08
CA ALA A 193 0.17 -14.54 11.84
C ALA A 193 1.65 -14.95 12.05
N ARG A 194 2.32 -14.41 13.08
CA ARG A 194 3.72 -14.71 13.40
C ARG A 194 3.99 -16.16 13.79
N GLN A 195 2.99 -16.87 14.35
CA GLN A 195 3.10 -18.31 14.61
C GLN A 195 3.14 -19.15 13.33
N ASN A 196 2.75 -18.58 12.19
CA ASN A 196 2.56 -19.30 10.95
C ASN A 196 3.48 -18.83 9.80
N THR A 197 4.19 -17.70 9.99
CA THR A 197 5.14 -17.18 8.99
C THR A 197 6.17 -16.25 9.61
N ASP A 198 7.36 -16.17 8.97
CA ASP A 198 8.41 -15.18 9.28
C ASP A 198 8.32 -13.93 8.38
N ILE A 199 7.28 -13.83 7.55
CA ILE A 199 7.06 -12.67 6.68
C ILE A 199 6.63 -11.47 7.54
N PRO A 200 7.26 -10.28 7.33
CA PRO A 200 6.91 -9.09 8.10
C PRO A 200 5.45 -8.68 7.87
N CYS A 201 4.82 -8.16 8.91
CA CYS A 201 3.46 -7.66 8.83
C CYS A 201 3.37 -6.18 9.19
N ALA A 202 2.60 -5.42 8.41
CA ALA A 202 2.31 -4.02 8.67
C ALA A 202 0.80 -3.81 8.87
N ILE A 203 0.44 -2.89 9.77
CA ILE A 203 -0.96 -2.58 10.06
C ILE A 203 -1.35 -1.32 9.32
N GLY A 204 -2.48 -1.39 8.60
CA GLY A 204 -3.08 -0.28 7.89
C GLY A 204 -4.51 0.04 8.34
N PHE A 205 -5.08 1.09 7.76
CA PHE A 205 -6.40 1.66 8.02
C PHE A 205 -6.53 2.47 9.32
N GLY A 206 -6.92 3.73 9.16
CA GLY A 206 -7.30 4.60 10.26
C GLY A 206 -6.15 5.32 10.96
N ILE A 207 -4.90 5.00 10.63
CA ILE A 207 -3.72 5.64 11.22
C ILE A 207 -3.55 7.04 10.63
N SER A 208 -3.39 8.03 11.50
CA SER A 208 -3.26 9.44 11.08
C SER A 208 -2.37 10.29 12.00
N THR A 209 -1.96 9.78 13.17
CA THR A 209 -1.08 10.50 14.10
C THR A 209 0.15 9.66 14.47
N PRO A 210 1.25 10.31 14.87
CA PRO A 210 2.45 9.63 15.34
C PRO A 210 2.21 8.63 16.46
N GLU A 211 1.32 8.96 17.41
CA GLU A 211 0.98 8.08 18.53
C GLU A 211 0.24 6.84 18.05
N GLN A 212 -0.64 6.98 17.07
CA GLN A 212 -1.32 5.83 16.44
C GLN A 212 -0.32 4.95 15.67
N ALA A 213 0.57 5.56 14.89
CA ALA A 213 1.60 4.84 14.15
C ALA A 213 2.50 4.03 15.11
N LYS A 214 2.99 4.67 16.18
CA LYS A 214 3.78 4.00 17.21
C LYS A 214 3.04 2.82 17.82
N LYS A 215 1.78 3.01 18.24
CA LYS A 215 0.97 1.96 18.85
C LYS A 215 0.80 0.75 17.91
N MET A 216 0.65 0.98 16.61
CA MET A 216 0.54 -0.12 15.63
C MET A 216 1.90 -0.78 15.37
N ALA A 217 2.96 -0.01 15.28
CA ALA A 217 4.32 -0.54 15.10
C ALA A 217 4.84 -1.31 16.33
N ASP A 218 4.42 -0.95 17.54
CA ASP A 218 4.79 -1.68 18.76
C ASP A 218 4.30 -3.15 18.74
N ILE A 219 3.21 -3.44 18.03
CA ILE A 219 2.64 -4.78 17.91
C ILE A 219 2.91 -5.47 16.57
N SER A 220 3.38 -4.73 15.56
CA SER A 220 3.67 -5.23 14.20
C SER A 220 5.08 -4.84 13.74
N ASP A 221 5.38 -4.98 12.47
CA ASP A 221 6.67 -4.61 11.88
C ASP A 221 6.61 -3.27 11.14
N GLY A 222 5.42 -2.65 11.05
CA GLY A 222 5.27 -1.34 10.42
C GLY A 222 3.85 -0.80 10.45
N ALA A 223 3.72 0.46 10.04
CA ALA A 223 2.47 1.19 9.94
C ALA A 223 2.25 1.70 8.51
N ILE A 224 1.02 1.52 8.00
CA ILE A 224 0.60 1.94 6.66
C ILE A 224 -0.34 3.13 6.78
N VAL A 225 -0.03 4.20 6.07
CA VAL A 225 -0.77 5.47 6.14
C VAL A 225 -1.16 5.94 4.74
N GLY A 226 -2.46 6.06 4.50
CA GLY A 226 -3.00 6.50 3.22
C GLY A 226 -3.83 7.78 3.35
N SER A 227 -5.04 7.67 3.90
CA SER A 227 -6.03 8.77 3.91
C SER A 227 -5.51 10.08 4.49
N ALA A 228 -4.57 10.05 5.43
CA ALA A 228 -3.98 11.28 5.98
C ALA A 228 -3.08 11.99 4.95
N ILE A 229 -2.30 11.23 4.18
CA ILE A 229 -1.45 11.77 3.09
C ILE A 229 -2.33 12.31 1.96
N ILE A 230 -3.38 11.58 1.57
CA ILE A 230 -4.34 12.02 0.55
C ILE A 230 -5.03 13.33 0.95
N LYS A 231 -5.38 13.52 2.23
CA LYS A 231 -5.92 14.79 2.72
C LYS A 231 -4.94 15.96 2.58
N LEU A 232 -3.65 15.72 2.71
CA LEU A 232 -2.63 16.74 2.45
C LEU A 232 -2.56 17.09 0.95
N LEU A 233 -2.63 16.09 0.06
CA LEU A 233 -2.73 16.31 -1.38
C LEU A 233 -3.99 17.10 -1.74
N GLU A 234 -5.14 16.73 -1.20
CA GLU A 234 -6.42 17.45 -1.42
C GLU A 234 -6.33 18.90 -0.96
N LYS A 235 -5.72 19.16 0.20
CA LYS A 235 -5.66 20.50 0.80
C LYS A 235 -4.65 21.43 0.13
N TYR A 236 -3.48 20.92 -0.25
CA TYR A 236 -2.35 21.73 -0.69
C TYR A 236 -2.02 21.56 -2.18
N GLY A 237 -2.64 20.59 -2.88
CA GLY A 237 -2.44 20.38 -4.31
C GLY A 237 -0.96 20.25 -4.66
N LYS A 238 -0.48 21.03 -5.63
CA LYS A 238 0.91 21.01 -6.10
C LYS A 238 1.96 21.37 -5.05
N GLU A 239 1.57 22.01 -3.97
CA GLU A 239 2.48 22.39 -2.87
C GLU A 239 2.50 21.34 -1.75
N ALA A 240 1.78 20.22 -1.90
CA ALA A 240 1.61 19.21 -0.86
C ALA A 240 2.92 18.52 -0.44
N SER A 241 3.91 18.44 -1.34
CA SER A 241 5.16 17.71 -1.09
C SER A 241 5.88 18.14 0.21
N LYS A 242 5.93 19.44 0.50
CA LYS A 242 6.50 19.96 1.74
C LYS A 242 5.77 19.43 2.97
N TYR A 243 4.45 19.53 2.98
CA TYR A 243 3.61 19.11 4.11
C TYR A 243 3.61 17.59 4.28
N ILE A 244 3.68 16.84 3.18
CA ILE A 244 3.82 15.38 3.20
C ILE A 244 5.18 15.00 3.80
N GLY A 245 6.27 15.65 3.41
CA GLY A 245 7.59 15.42 3.98
C GLY A 245 7.62 15.65 5.49
N GLU A 246 7.10 16.79 5.97
CA GLU A 246 7.01 17.10 7.39
C GLU A 246 6.15 16.07 8.16
N TYR A 247 5.03 15.68 7.57
CA TYR A 247 4.12 14.68 8.15
C TYR A 247 4.79 13.29 8.22
N VAL A 248 5.37 12.81 7.11
CA VAL A 248 6.06 11.49 7.07
C VAL A 248 7.20 11.47 8.08
N LYS A 249 8.01 12.55 8.16
CA LYS A 249 9.07 12.65 9.15
C LYS A 249 8.53 12.49 10.57
N SER A 250 7.45 13.21 10.92
CA SER A 250 6.86 13.13 12.25
C SER A 250 6.32 11.74 12.59
N MET A 251 5.79 11.04 11.59
CA MET A 251 5.30 9.67 11.73
C MET A 251 6.45 8.68 11.90
N LYS A 252 7.51 8.81 11.06
CA LYS A 252 8.68 7.92 11.09
C LYS A 252 9.50 8.10 12.36
N ASP A 253 9.68 9.33 12.83
CA ASP A 253 10.40 9.62 14.07
C ASP A 253 9.72 9.02 15.33
N ALA A 254 8.45 8.61 15.23
CA ALA A 254 7.71 7.96 16.31
C ALA A 254 7.81 6.43 16.29
N LEU A 255 8.30 5.82 15.20
CA LEU A 255 8.42 4.36 15.03
C LEU A 255 9.76 3.85 15.56
#